data_11f2ab7dbf8a4b44bc9d8b011edecf24
#
_entry.id   11f2ab7dbf8a4b44bc9d8b011edecf24
#
_cell.length_a   1.000
_cell.length_b   1.000
_cell.length_c   1.000
_cell.angle_alpha   90.00
_cell.angle_beta   90.00
_cell.angle_gamma   90.00
#
_symmetry.space_group_name_H-M   'P 1'
#
loop_
_entity.id
_entity.type
_entity.pdbx_description
1 polymer ?
#
loop_
_entity_poly.entity_id
_entity_poly.type
_entity_poly.pdbx_seq_one_letter_code
_entity_poly.pdbx_strand_id
1 'polypeptide(L)'
;MRTIRRKPVVHDVANQIRAAILDGGLVPGSKIAQDDLAAELGVSRLPVRQALLVLQREGLVFLDHGRGAVVAPLDIRFISDLFDCRAIVDGYVAAILAARKDFDPRVLNEIVRAGRDAALRGESRRDLVMGFHTAQYEAVGNQALVTIMRPLLDHVQRVVTFVQVSSAKSGDRQRKALPGSQPGLRSQGDTWEEHAEIVEAITAGRVGRARALARAHVERVKNVAVPFLVSAAPPSRRKPAATGRRGKSLERSLAPEQTVTFDSIRGK
;
A
#
# COMPACT_ATOMS: atom_id res chain seq x y z
N MET A 1 16.26 34.59 -24.61
CA MET A 1 16.48 33.88 -23.34
C MET A 1 16.19 32.40 -23.55
N ARG A 2 17.19 31.51 -23.42
CA ARG A 2 16.99 30.06 -23.49
C ARG A 2 16.43 29.59 -22.17
N THR A 3 15.20 29.12 -22.16
CA THR A 3 14.57 28.51 -20.97
C THR A 3 15.29 27.20 -20.69
N ILE A 4 16.06 27.13 -19.60
CA ILE A 4 16.68 25.91 -19.14
C ILE A 4 15.54 25.09 -18.49
N ARG A 5 14.98 24.12 -19.23
CA ARG A 5 14.12 23.06 -18.65
C ARG A 5 15.01 22.15 -17.80
N ARG A 6 15.29 22.55 -16.57
CA ARG A 6 15.74 21.59 -15.57
C ARG A 6 14.55 20.67 -15.27
N LYS A 7 14.71 19.35 -15.53
CA LYS A 7 13.81 18.35 -14.94
C LYS A 7 13.67 18.66 -13.45
N PRO A 8 12.48 18.58 -12.87
CA PRO A 8 12.31 18.91 -11.46
C PRO A 8 13.03 17.85 -10.61
N VAL A 9 14.27 18.14 -10.25
CA VAL A 9 15.15 17.31 -9.40
C VAL A 9 14.42 16.77 -8.17
N VAL A 10 13.47 17.53 -7.62
CA VAL A 10 12.64 17.14 -6.49
C VAL A 10 11.82 15.89 -6.77
N HIS A 11 11.20 15.79 -7.94
CA HIS A 11 10.40 14.61 -8.31
C HIS A 11 11.28 13.38 -8.54
N ASP A 12 12.45 13.55 -9.14
CA ASP A 12 13.38 12.44 -9.36
C ASP A 12 13.92 11.92 -8.02
N VAL A 13 14.26 12.83 -7.10
CA VAL A 13 14.66 12.47 -5.73
C VAL A 13 13.52 11.78 -4.98
N ALA A 14 12.29 12.30 -5.06
CA ALA A 14 11.13 11.67 -4.42
C ALA A 14 10.88 10.26 -4.97
N ASN A 15 11.00 10.07 -6.28
CA ASN A 15 10.85 8.76 -6.92
C ASN A 15 11.92 7.77 -6.47
N GLN A 16 13.19 8.19 -6.33
CA GLN A 16 14.26 7.31 -5.85
C GLN A 16 14.05 6.91 -4.39
N ILE A 17 13.68 7.86 -3.52
CA ILE A 17 13.37 7.55 -2.11
C ILE A 17 12.16 6.64 -2.02
N ARG A 18 11.10 6.90 -2.80
CA ARG A 18 9.90 6.04 -2.87
C ARG A 18 10.29 4.62 -3.28
N ALA A 19 11.06 4.45 -4.34
CA ALA A 19 11.55 3.15 -4.78
C ALA A 19 12.30 2.42 -3.66
N ALA A 20 13.23 3.09 -2.97
CA ALA A 20 13.96 2.50 -1.84
C ALA A 20 13.04 2.07 -0.68
N ILE A 21 11.95 2.82 -0.41
CA ILE A 21 10.94 2.44 0.59
C ILE A 21 10.12 1.23 0.11
N LEU A 22 9.70 1.25 -1.16
CA LEU A 22 8.84 0.21 -1.73
C LEU A 22 9.59 -1.12 -1.91
N ASP A 23 10.89 -1.06 -2.19
CA ASP A 23 11.74 -2.24 -2.35
C ASP A 23 12.34 -2.76 -1.03
N GLY A 24 12.09 -2.04 0.08
CA GLY A 24 12.52 -2.43 1.43
C GLY A 24 13.97 -2.09 1.76
N GLY A 25 14.66 -1.31 0.94
CA GLY A 25 15.97 -0.73 1.25
C GLY A 25 15.88 0.25 2.42
N LEU A 26 14.79 1.04 2.46
CA LEU A 26 14.42 1.86 3.60
C LEU A 26 13.25 1.20 4.35
N VAL A 27 13.54 0.62 5.52
CA VAL A 27 12.55 -0.18 6.26
C VAL A 27 11.58 0.70 7.08
N PRO A 28 10.32 0.26 7.31
CA PRO A 28 9.37 0.97 8.15
C PRO A 28 9.92 1.30 9.52
N GLY A 29 9.75 2.56 9.96
CA GLY A 29 10.27 3.07 11.24
C GLY A 29 11.74 3.48 11.24
N SER A 30 12.50 3.25 10.17
CA SER A 30 13.90 3.68 10.09
C SER A 30 14.03 5.19 9.86
N LYS A 31 15.10 5.76 10.41
CA LYS A 31 15.45 7.17 10.21
C LYS A 31 16.06 7.36 8.83
N ILE A 32 15.66 8.44 8.16
CA ILE A 32 16.23 8.86 6.87
C ILE A 32 17.27 9.94 7.15
N ALA A 33 18.56 9.61 6.94
CA ALA A 33 19.66 10.56 7.06
C ALA A 33 19.71 11.45 5.80
N GLN A 34 19.19 12.68 5.91
CA GLN A 34 19.04 13.58 4.75
C GLN A 34 20.37 13.96 4.13
N ASP A 35 21.43 14.04 4.95
CA ASP A 35 22.77 14.43 4.50
C ASP A 35 23.42 13.30 3.69
N ASP A 36 23.32 12.07 4.18
CA ASP A 36 23.84 10.89 3.50
C ASP A 36 23.11 10.69 2.17
N LEU A 37 21.79 10.85 2.20
CA LEU A 37 20.95 10.74 1.01
C LEU A 37 21.26 11.82 -0.04
N ALA A 38 21.52 13.06 0.39
CA ALA A 38 21.93 14.14 -0.50
C ALA A 38 23.29 13.86 -1.15
N ALA A 39 24.25 13.32 -0.37
CA ALA A 39 25.55 12.91 -0.88
C ALA A 39 25.46 11.74 -1.87
N GLU A 40 24.67 10.71 -1.54
CA GLU A 40 24.45 9.52 -2.40
C GLU A 40 23.81 9.90 -3.73
N LEU A 41 22.81 10.79 -3.70
CA LEU A 41 22.09 11.23 -4.88
C LEU A 41 22.80 12.37 -5.67
N GLY A 42 23.94 12.86 -5.18
CA GLY A 42 24.68 13.95 -5.81
C GLY A 42 23.91 15.26 -5.89
N VAL A 43 23.04 15.57 -4.92
CA VAL A 43 22.22 16.77 -4.87
C VAL A 43 22.44 17.55 -3.55
N SER A 44 21.98 18.81 -3.49
CA SER A 44 21.97 19.54 -2.23
C SER A 44 20.85 19.06 -1.29
N ARG A 45 20.88 19.47 0.00
CA ARG A 45 19.86 19.12 1.00
C ARG A 45 18.46 19.62 0.65
N LEU A 46 18.36 20.74 -0.08
CA LEU A 46 17.06 21.38 -0.35
C LEU A 46 16.13 20.48 -1.18
N PRO A 47 16.52 19.93 -2.35
CA PRO A 47 15.66 19.01 -3.11
C PRO A 47 15.31 17.73 -2.31
N VAL A 48 16.19 17.21 -1.45
CA VAL A 48 15.91 16.07 -0.57
C VAL A 48 14.79 16.44 0.42
N ARG A 49 14.89 17.59 1.09
CA ARG A 49 13.86 18.06 2.02
C ARG A 49 12.51 18.27 1.32
N GLN A 50 12.51 18.85 0.12
CA GLN A 50 11.28 19.03 -0.67
C GLN A 50 10.69 17.68 -1.11
N ALA A 51 11.50 16.72 -1.51
CA ALA A 51 11.08 15.37 -1.86
C ALA A 51 10.43 14.66 -0.64
N LEU A 52 11.02 14.80 0.55
CA LEU A 52 10.46 14.24 1.78
C LEU A 52 9.10 14.86 2.15
N LEU A 53 8.87 16.16 1.85
CA LEU A 53 7.54 16.77 2.02
C LEU A 53 6.50 16.18 1.05
N VAL A 54 6.89 15.83 -0.17
CA VAL A 54 6.02 15.11 -1.11
C VAL A 54 5.66 13.73 -0.55
N LEU A 55 6.67 12.96 -0.11
CA LEU A 55 6.48 11.62 0.44
C LEU A 55 5.71 11.62 1.77
N GLN A 56 5.80 12.71 2.55
CA GLN A 56 4.97 12.91 3.76
C GLN A 56 3.49 13.05 3.41
N ARG A 57 3.15 13.79 2.35
CA ARG A 57 1.76 13.91 1.86
C ARG A 57 1.21 12.58 1.36
N GLU A 58 2.08 11.73 0.84
CA GLU A 58 1.74 10.36 0.41
C GLU A 58 1.68 9.36 1.59
N GLY A 59 2.02 9.80 2.81
CA GLY A 59 2.03 8.94 4.00
C GLY A 59 3.17 7.93 4.05
N LEU A 60 4.20 8.09 3.20
CA LEU A 60 5.36 7.20 3.15
C LEU A 60 6.45 7.58 4.15
N VAL A 61 6.48 8.84 4.58
CA VAL A 61 7.47 9.40 5.50
C VAL A 61 6.77 10.26 6.55
N PHE A 62 7.28 10.27 7.77
CA PHE A 62 6.96 11.26 8.80
C PHE A 62 8.13 12.21 8.99
N LEU A 63 7.82 13.52 9.08
CA LEU A 63 8.77 14.55 9.45
C LEU A 63 8.50 14.96 10.90
N ASP A 64 9.44 14.68 11.79
CA ASP A 64 9.39 15.05 13.20
C ASP A 64 10.36 16.19 13.45
N HIS A 65 9.91 17.26 14.12
CA HIS A 65 10.70 18.46 14.40
C HIS A 65 11.95 18.20 15.27
N GLY A 66 12.00 17.06 16.00
CA GLY A 66 13.15 16.68 16.84
C GLY A 66 13.93 15.48 16.33
N ARG A 67 13.35 14.64 15.47
CA ARG A 67 13.91 13.36 15.03
C ARG A 67 14.30 13.31 13.55
N GLY A 68 13.96 14.37 12.79
CA GLY A 68 14.19 14.42 11.35
C GLY A 68 13.14 13.66 10.55
N ALA A 69 13.56 13.03 9.45
CA ALA A 69 12.67 12.22 8.62
C ALA A 69 12.73 10.74 9.02
N VAL A 70 11.57 10.08 9.05
CA VAL A 70 11.42 8.65 9.40
C VAL A 70 10.49 7.99 8.39
N VAL A 71 10.84 6.80 7.91
CA VAL A 71 9.93 6.00 7.09
C VAL A 71 8.69 5.66 7.91
N ALA A 72 7.51 5.94 7.37
CA ALA A 72 6.26 5.71 8.10
C ALA A 72 6.17 4.25 8.59
N PRO A 73 5.89 4.00 9.87
CA PRO A 73 5.65 2.64 10.35
C PRO A 73 4.42 2.02 9.68
N LEU A 74 4.32 0.70 9.76
CA LEU A 74 3.14 -0.02 9.24
C LEU A 74 2.08 -0.04 10.35
N ASP A 75 1.10 0.85 10.27
CA ASP A 75 -0.06 0.84 11.15
C ASP A 75 -1.03 -0.28 10.73
N ILE A 76 -1.20 -1.28 11.59
CA ILE A 76 -1.97 -2.48 11.28
C ILE A 76 -3.44 -2.16 11.00
N ARG A 77 -4.02 -1.22 11.74
CA ARG A 77 -5.42 -0.82 11.57
C ARG A 77 -5.60 -0.12 10.22
N PHE A 78 -4.77 0.88 9.95
CA PHE A 78 -4.79 1.59 8.66
C PHE A 78 -4.62 0.62 7.48
N ILE A 79 -3.69 -0.34 7.61
CA ILE A 79 -3.44 -1.36 6.57
C ILE A 79 -4.65 -2.26 6.37
N SER A 80 -5.28 -2.72 7.46
CA SER A 80 -6.51 -3.52 7.37
C SER A 80 -7.61 -2.77 6.63
N ASP A 81 -7.89 -1.52 7.03
CA ASP A 81 -8.91 -0.66 6.43
C ASP A 81 -8.59 -0.37 4.95
N LEU A 82 -7.31 -0.18 4.61
CA LEU A 82 -6.82 0.01 3.25
C LEU A 82 -7.15 -1.19 2.35
N PHE A 83 -6.90 -2.42 2.82
CA PHE A 83 -7.24 -3.62 2.06
C PHE A 83 -8.75 -3.76 1.87
N ASP A 84 -9.58 -3.37 2.83
CA ASP A 84 -11.04 -3.38 2.69
C ASP A 84 -11.52 -2.41 1.60
N CYS A 85 -11.02 -1.18 1.61
CA CYS A 85 -11.27 -0.21 0.55
C CYS A 85 -10.84 -0.75 -0.82
N ARG A 86 -9.63 -1.33 -0.89
CA ARG A 86 -9.09 -1.88 -2.12
C ARG A 86 -9.93 -3.04 -2.65
N ALA A 87 -10.38 -3.96 -1.79
CA ALA A 87 -11.23 -5.08 -2.19
C ALA A 87 -12.53 -4.60 -2.88
N ILE A 88 -13.13 -3.51 -2.36
CA ILE A 88 -14.31 -2.90 -2.95
C ILE A 88 -13.98 -2.33 -4.33
N VAL A 89 -12.88 -1.56 -4.43
CA VAL A 89 -12.50 -0.88 -5.68
C VAL A 89 -12.06 -1.87 -6.74
N ASP A 90 -11.20 -2.85 -6.42
CA ASP A 90 -10.73 -3.84 -7.39
C ASP A 90 -11.91 -4.67 -7.93
N GLY A 91 -12.85 -5.06 -7.06
CA GLY A 91 -14.07 -5.75 -7.47
C GLY A 91 -14.97 -4.90 -8.38
N TYR A 92 -15.09 -3.59 -8.11
CA TYR A 92 -15.83 -2.65 -8.94
C TYR A 92 -15.18 -2.46 -10.31
N VAL A 93 -13.87 -2.26 -10.35
CA VAL A 93 -13.06 -2.11 -11.58
C VAL A 93 -13.20 -3.36 -12.46
N ALA A 94 -12.99 -4.54 -11.92
CA ALA A 94 -13.13 -5.79 -12.67
C ALA A 94 -14.54 -5.97 -13.24
N ALA A 95 -15.57 -5.58 -12.48
CA ALA A 95 -16.96 -5.63 -12.96
C ALA A 95 -17.23 -4.67 -14.11
N ILE A 96 -16.71 -3.44 -14.05
CA ILE A 96 -16.84 -2.46 -15.16
C ILE A 96 -16.15 -2.98 -16.41
N LEU A 97 -14.90 -3.44 -16.29
CA LEU A 97 -14.15 -3.97 -17.42
C LEU A 97 -14.85 -5.18 -18.06
N ALA A 98 -15.42 -6.07 -17.25
CA ALA A 98 -16.19 -7.22 -17.73
C ALA A 98 -17.51 -6.83 -18.42
N ALA A 99 -18.13 -5.71 -18.05
CA ALA A 99 -19.34 -5.22 -18.69
C ALA A 99 -19.07 -4.51 -20.02
N ARG A 100 -17.85 -4.11 -20.31
CA ARG A 100 -17.46 -3.38 -21.52
C ARG A 100 -17.19 -4.31 -22.69
N LYS A 101 -17.94 -4.14 -23.79
CA LYS A 101 -17.75 -4.92 -25.02
C LYS A 101 -16.49 -4.53 -25.81
N ASP A 102 -16.01 -3.31 -25.62
CA ASP A 102 -14.84 -2.72 -26.28
C ASP A 102 -13.54 -2.86 -25.48
N PHE A 103 -13.57 -3.58 -24.37
CA PHE A 103 -12.38 -3.77 -23.55
C PHE A 103 -11.37 -4.70 -24.24
N ASP A 104 -10.15 -4.20 -24.39
CA ASP A 104 -9.02 -4.94 -24.93
C ASP A 104 -8.16 -5.53 -23.79
N PRO A 105 -8.15 -6.85 -23.59
CA PRO A 105 -7.41 -7.48 -22.50
C PRO A 105 -5.91 -7.66 -22.77
N ARG A 106 -5.38 -7.26 -23.93
CA ARG A 106 -4.00 -7.56 -24.35
C ARG A 106 -2.98 -7.13 -23.32
N VAL A 107 -3.06 -5.90 -22.82
CA VAL A 107 -2.11 -5.37 -21.82
C VAL A 107 -2.12 -6.21 -20.54
N LEU A 108 -3.29 -6.58 -20.03
CA LEU A 108 -3.40 -7.41 -18.82
C LEU A 108 -2.85 -8.82 -19.06
N ASN A 109 -3.13 -9.42 -20.22
CA ASN A 109 -2.60 -10.74 -20.61
C ASN A 109 -1.08 -10.72 -20.73
N GLU A 110 -0.49 -9.66 -21.30
CA GLU A 110 0.97 -9.50 -21.41
C GLU A 110 1.62 -9.43 -20.03
N ILE A 111 1.04 -8.64 -19.11
CA ILE A 111 1.53 -8.54 -17.72
C ILE A 111 1.45 -9.90 -17.01
N VAL A 112 0.33 -10.61 -17.13
CA VAL A 112 0.14 -11.93 -16.52
C VAL A 112 1.16 -12.93 -17.08
N ARG A 113 1.35 -12.96 -18.39
CA ARG A 113 2.35 -13.83 -19.04
C ARG A 113 3.75 -13.53 -18.52
N ALA A 114 4.17 -12.26 -18.55
CA ALA A 114 5.48 -11.85 -18.05
C ALA A 114 5.69 -12.21 -16.57
N GLY A 115 4.64 -12.11 -15.76
CA GLY A 115 4.67 -12.49 -14.36
C GLY A 115 4.79 -14.00 -14.13
N ARG A 116 4.07 -14.81 -14.90
CA ARG A 116 4.20 -16.28 -14.89
C ARG A 116 5.61 -16.71 -15.30
N ASP A 117 6.13 -16.14 -16.38
CA ASP A 117 7.48 -16.45 -16.86
C ASP A 117 8.54 -16.09 -15.80
N ALA A 118 8.40 -14.96 -15.11
CA ALA A 118 9.28 -14.56 -14.01
C ALA A 118 9.16 -15.53 -12.82
N ALA A 119 7.94 -15.93 -12.46
CA ALA A 119 7.70 -16.90 -11.39
C ALA A 119 8.34 -18.27 -11.65
N LEU A 120 8.31 -18.74 -12.90
CA LEU A 120 8.99 -19.98 -13.31
C LEU A 120 10.52 -19.88 -13.17
N ARG A 121 11.09 -18.70 -13.32
CA ARG A 121 12.52 -18.44 -13.07
C ARG A 121 12.85 -18.17 -11.60
N GLY A 122 11.85 -18.19 -10.71
CA GLY A 122 12.03 -17.86 -9.30
C GLY A 122 12.23 -16.36 -9.02
N GLU A 123 11.92 -15.49 -9.99
CA GLU A 123 12.06 -14.06 -9.89
C GLU A 123 10.85 -13.41 -9.22
N SER A 124 11.08 -12.46 -8.32
CA SER A 124 10.01 -11.65 -7.73
C SER A 124 9.84 -10.35 -8.51
N ARG A 125 8.74 -10.23 -9.25
CA ARG A 125 8.41 -9.06 -10.09
C ARG A 125 7.23 -8.29 -9.49
N ARG A 126 7.50 -7.63 -8.34
CA ARG A 126 6.50 -6.78 -7.66
C ARG A 126 6.01 -5.64 -8.53
N ASP A 127 6.88 -5.12 -9.39
CA ASP A 127 6.54 -4.11 -10.39
C ASP A 127 5.43 -4.59 -11.34
N LEU A 128 5.47 -5.83 -11.79
CA LEU A 128 4.40 -6.41 -12.62
C LEU A 128 3.10 -6.59 -11.82
N VAL A 129 3.18 -7.02 -10.55
CA VAL A 129 1.98 -7.14 -9.70
C VAL A 129 1.28 -5.78 -9.52
N MET A 130 2.03 -4.73 -9.18
CA MET A 130 1.47 -3.39 -9.06
C MET A 130 1.02 -2.85 -10.42
N GLY A 131 1.78 -3.12 -11.49
CA GLY A 131 1.44 -2.79 -12.87
C GLY A 131 0.11 -3.39 -13.31
N PHE A 132 -0.19 -4.63 -12.94
CA PHE A 132 -1.46 -5.30 -13.23
C PHE A 132 -2.66 -4.52 -12.68
N HIS A 133 -2.61 -4.14 -11.40
CA HIS A 133 -3.69 -3.36 -10.78
C HIS A 133 -3.79 -1.95 -11.37
N THR A 134 -2.65 -1.28 -11.60
CA THR A 134 -2.62 0.05 -12.22
C THR A 134 -3.24 0.01 -13.62
N ALA A 135 -2.89 -0.99 -14.43
CA ALA A 135 -3.43 -1.15 -15.79
C ALA A 135 -4.95 -1.35 -15.79
N GLN A 136 -5.50 -2.07 -14.81
CA GLN A 136 -6.96 -2.20 -14.66
C GLN A 136 -7.61 -0.86 -14.33
N TYR A 137 -7.03 -0.06 -13.42
CA TYR A 137 -7.57 1.27 -13.07
C TYR A 137 -7.52 2.24 -14.25
N GLU A 138 -6.43 2.22 -15.03
CA GLU A 138 -6.27 3.02 -16.24
C GLU A 138 -7.28 2.61 -17.32
N ALA A 139 -7.51 1.30 -17.50
CA ALA A 139 -8.43 0.77 -18.49
C ALA A 139 -9.89 1.17 -18.25
N VAL A 140 -10.29 1.47 -17.01
CA VAL A 140 -11.63 2.04 -16.72
C VAL A 140 -11.81 3.43 -17.31
N GLY A 141 -10.71 4.19 -17.51
CA GLY A 141 -10.74 5.56 -18.04
C GLY A 141 -11.15 6.61 -17.00
N ASN A 142 -11.18 6.26 -15.71
CA ASN A 142 -11.49 7.19 -14.63
C ASN A 142 -10.20 7.74 -13.99
N GLN A 143 -9.80 8.94 -14.41
CA GLN A 143 -8.56 9.56 -13.94
C GLN A 143 -8.56 9.85 -12.43
N ALA A 144 -9.72 10.14 -11.83
CA ALA A 144 -9.82 10.34 -10.39
C ALA A 144 -9.51 9.02 -9.63
N LEU A 145 -10.02 7.89 -10.15
CA LEU A 145 -9.72 6.57 -9.60
C LEU A 145 -8.22 6.28 -9.62
N VAL A 146 -7.55 6.50 -10.74
CA VAL A 146 -6.09 6.30 -10.87
C VAL A 146 -5.33 7.16 -9.87
N THR A 147 -5.70 8.45 -9.76
CA THR A 147 -5.05 9.40 -8.85
C THR A 147 -5.17 8.98 -7.38
N ILE A 148 -6.34 8.48 -6.98
CA ILE A 148 -6.59 8.05 -5.60
C ILE A 148 -5.92 6.70 -5.30
N MET A 149 -6.01 5.75 -6.23
CA MET A 149 -5.57 4.37 -5.98
C MET A 149 -4.07 4.18 -6.07
N ARG A 150 -3.35 4.99 -6.83
CA ARG A 150 -1.90 4.85 -6.99
C ARG A 150 -1.14 4.96 -5.66
N PRO A 151 -1.32 6.00 -4.82
CA PRO A 151 -0.69 6.05 -3.50
C PRO A 151 -1.09 4.88 -2.59
N LEU A 152 -2.33 4.39 -2.71
CA LEU A 152 -2.80 3.25 -1.93
C LEU A 152 -2.10 1.95 -2.34
N LEU A 153 -1.80 1.76 -3.63
CA LEU A 153 -0.98 0.64 -4.11
C LEU A 153 0.44 0.69 -3.54
N ASP A 154 1.04 1.87 -3.41
CA ASP A 154 2.37 2.02 -2.79
C ASP A 154 2.36 1.52 -1.34
N HIS A 155 1.31 1.83 -0.57
CA HIS A 155 1.17 1.29 0.79
C HIS A 155 1.04 -0.24 0.80
N VAL A 156 0.27 -0.81 -0.13
CA VAL A 156 0.14 -2.27 -0.28
C VAL A 156 1.49 -2.90 -0.64
N GLN A 157 2.21 -2.33 -1.58
CA GLN A 157 3.54 -2.82 -1.97
C GLN A 157 4.50 -2.84 -0.79
N ARG A 158 4.56 -1.77 0.02
CA ARG A 158 5.37 -1.73 1.26
C ARG A 158 5.05 -2.89 2.21
N VAL A 159 3.77 -3.15 2.42
CA VAL A 159 3.32 -4.24 3.29
C VAL A 159 3.77 -5.59 2.75
N VAL A 160 3.51 -5.86 1.47
CA VAL A 160 3.90 -7.12 0.83
C VAL A 160 5.41 -7.30 0.85
N THR A 161 6.18 -6.25 0.53
CA THR A 161 7.64 -6.27 0.60
C THR A 161 8.13 -6.56 2.02
N PHE A 162 7.58 -5.88 3.04
CA PHE A 162 7.95 -6.10 4.42
C PHE A 162 7.70 -7.55 4.86
N VAL A 163 6.54 -8.11 4.53
CA VAL A 163 6.20 -9.51 4.81
C VAL A 163 7.19 -10.47 4.15
N GLN A 164 7.48 -10.27 2.86
CA GLN A 164 8.41 -11.13 2.10
C GLN A 164 9.84 -11.08 2.65
N VAL A 165 10.38 -9.87 2.86
CA VAL A 165 11.76 -9.68 3.37
C VAL A 165 11.90 -10.22 4.79
N SER A 166 10.92 -9.97 5.66
CA SER A 166 10.95 -10.44 7.04
C SER A 166 10.81 -11.96 7.12
N SER A 167 9.96 -12.57 6.29
CA SER A 167 9.81 -14.03 6.22
C SER A 167 11.09 -14.71 5.73
N ALA A 168 11.81 -14.12 4.77
CA ALA A 168 13.06 -14.64 4.26
C ALA A 168 14.19 -14.62 5.33
N LYS A 169 14.21 -13.58 6.17
CA LYS A 169 15.20 -13.43 7.26
C LYS A 169 14.95 -14.34 8.46
N SER A 170 13.69 -14.69 8.73
CA SER A 170 13.29 -15.45 9.92
C SER A 170 13.54 -16.96 9.83
N GLY A 171 13.93 -17.46 8.66
CA GLY A 171 14.09 -18.90 8.43
C GLY A 171 12.79 -19.69 8.64
N ASP A 172 12.84 -21.01 8.44
CA ASP A 172 11.69 -21.91 8.43
C ASP A 172 10.92 -22.02 9.78
N ARG A 173 11.52 -21.52 10.90
CA ARG A 173 10.90 -21.61 12.24
C ARG A 173 9.65 -20.75 12.40
N GLN A 174 9.60 -19.56 11.83
CA GLN A 174 8.47 -18.65 11.95
C GLN A 174 7.36 -18.98 10.95
N ARG A 175 7.67 -19.65 9.85
CA ARG A 175 6.66 -20.22 8.92
C ARG A 175 5.78 -21.29 9.58
N LYS A 176 6.31 -22.04 10.56
CA LYS A 176 5.58 -23.10 11.29
C LYS A 176 4.76 -22.59 12.49
N ALA A 177 4.99 -21.35 12.93
CA ALA A 177 4.43 -20.83 14.19
C ALA A 177 3.11 -20.04 14.04
N LEU A 178 2.63 -19.79 12.82
CA LEU A 178 1.35 -19.10 12.61
C LEU A 178 0.21 -20.11 12.70
N PRO A 179 -0.78 -19.92 13.64
CA PRO A 179 -1.95 -20.76 13.69
C PRO A 179 -2.73 -20.66 12.38
N GLY A 180 -2.91 -21.79 11.70
CA GLY A 180 -3.56 -21.82 10.40
C GLY A 180 -2.62 -21.57 9.23
N SER A 181 -1.30 -21.82 9.41
CA SER A 181 -0.30 -21.71 8.35
C SER A 181 -0.69 -22.56 7.13
N GLN A 182 -1.59 -21.99 6.33
CA GLN A 182 -1.54 -22.22 4.89
C GLN A 182 -0.10 -21.85 4.47
N PRO A 183 0.58 -22.64 3.65
CA PRO A 183 1.95 -22.35 3.24
C PRO A 183 1.98 -20.92 2.68
N GLY A 184 2.78 -20.08 3.29
CA GLY A 184 2.82 -18.61 3.25
C GLY A 184 2.36 -17.98 1.96
N LEU A 185 2.35 -16.62 1.83
CA LEU A 185 2.03 -15.99 0.54
C LEU A 185 2.23 -17.00 -0.57
N ARG A 186 1.15 -17.55 -1.12
CA ARG A 186 1.19 -18.63 -2.11
C ARG A 186 2.31 -18.34 -3.07
N SER A 187 2.95 -19.33 -3.64
CA SER A 187 4.06 -19.11 -4.55
C SER A 187 3.73 -17.96 -5.51
N GLN A 188 4.69 -17.22 -5.98
CA GLN A 188 4.39 -16.14 -6.94
C GLN A 188 3.60 -16.66 -8.15
N GLY A 189 3.76 -17.95 -8.48
CA GLY A 189 2.93 -18.64 -9.46
C GLY A 189 1.44 -18.58 -9.13
N ASP A 190 1.05 -18.86 -7.89
CA ASP A 190 -0.37 -18.83 -7.49
C ASP A 190 -0.98 -17.42 -7.62
N THR A 191 -0.22 -16.35 -7.34
CA THR A 191 -0.68 -14.97 -7.54
C THR A 191 -0.97 -14.69 -9.01
N TRP A 192 -0.15 -15.19 -9.92
CA TRP A 192 -0.34 -14.99 -11.35
C TRP A 192 -1.49 -15.83 -11.91
N GLU A 193 -1.76 -17.01 -11.35
CA GLU A 193 -2.96 -17.78 -11.68
C GLU A 193 -4.24 -17.05 -11.29
N GLU A 194 -4.27 -16.41 -10.12
CA GLU A 194 -5.38 -15.57 -9.70
C GLU A 194 -5.61 -14.38 -10.62
N HIS A 195 -4.53 -13.68 -11.01
CA HIS A 195 -4.62 -12.59 -11.96
C HIS A 195 -5.14 -13.08 -13.33
N ALA A 196 -4.71 -14.27 -13.78
CA ALA A 196 -5.20 -14.86 -15.01
C ALA A 196 -6.70 -15.17 -14.95
N GLU A 197 -7.18 -15.75 -13.84
CA GLU A 197 -8.61 -16.03 -13.63
C GLU A 197 -9.45 -14.75 -13.66
N ILE A 198 -8.93 -13.65 -13.08
CA ILE A 198 -9.59 -12.33 -13.12
C ILE A 198 -9.69 -11.86 -14.58
N VAL A 199 -8.59 -11.90 -15.35
CA VAL A 199 -8.58 -11.47 -16.75
C VAL A 199 -9.51 -12.34 -17.60
N GLU A 200 -9.51 -13.67 -17.40
CA GLU A 200 -10.43 -14.58 -18.09
C GLU A 200 -11.90 -14.22 -17.82
N ALA A 201 -12.25 -13.98 -16.54
CA ALA A 201 -13.62 -13.59 -16.18
C ALA A 201 -14.03 -12.25 -16.79
N ILE A 202 -13.10 -11.27 -16.84
CA ILE A 202 -13.30 -9.96 -17.50
C ILE A 202 -13.55 -10.18 -18.99
N THR A 203 -12.65 -10.89 -19.68
CA THR A 203 -12.72 -11.13 -21.13
C THR A 203 -13.99 -11.88 -21.55
N ALA A 204 -14.43 -12.82 -20.70
CA ALA A 204 -15.64 -13.57 -20.93
C ALA A 204 -16.94 -12.79 -20.58
N GLY A 205 -16.85 -11.52 -20.16
CA GLY A 205 -18.00 -10.70 -19.79
C GLY A 205 -18.73 -11.20 -18.53
N ARG A 206 -18.07 -12.01 -17.69
CA ARG A 206 -18.65 -12.60 -16.48
C ARG A 206 -18.59 -11.63 -15.31
N VAL A 207 -19.38 -10.54 -15.36
CA VAL A 207 -19.35 -9.40 -14.42
C VAL A 207 -19.33 -9.79 -12.95
N GLY A 208 -20.25 -10.68 -12.53
CA GLY A 208 -20.34 -11.15 -11.15
C GLY A 208 -19.10 -11.94 -10.71
N ARG A 209 -18.58 -12.81 -11.59
CA ARG A 209 -17.39 -13.62 -11.32
C ARG A 209 -16.13 -12.76 -11.27
N ALA A 210 -15.96 -11.84 -12.22
CA ALA A 210 -14.81 -10.90 -12.23
C ALA A 210 -14.74 -10.09 -10.94
N ARG A 211 -15.89 -9.55 -10.47
CA ARG A 211 -16.01 -8.85 -9.19
C ARG A 211 -15.59 -9.74 -8.02
N ALA A 212 -16.11 -10.96 -7.96
CA ALA A 212 -15.87 -11.86 -6.85
C ALA A 212 -14.40 -12.28 -6.78
N LEU A 213 -13.79 -12.63 -7.93
CA LEU A 213 -12.37 -13.02 -8.00
C LEU A 213 -11.44 -11.88 -7.61
N ALA A 214 -11.66 -10.66 -8.11
CA ALA A 214 -10.83 -9.51 -7.77
C ALA A 214 -10.91 -9.18 -6.27
N ARG A 215 -12.10 -9.22 -5.66
CA ARG A 215 -12.26 -9.06 -4.21
C ARG A 215 -11.55 -10.15 -3.43
N ALA A 216 -11.78 -11.42 -3.77
CA ALA A 216 -11.18 -12.55 -3.09
C ALA A 216 -9.64 -12.53 -3.16
N HIS A 217 -9.07 -12.07 -4.27
CA HIS A 217 -7.63 -11.87 -4.42
C HIS A 217 -7.10 -10.90 -3.36
N VAL A 218 -7.71 -9.70 -3.22
CA VAL A 218 -7.29 -8.69 -2.25
C VAL A 218 -7.50 -9.16 -0.81
N GLU A 219 -8.65 -9.77 -0.50
CA GLU A 219 -8.98 -10.30 0.82
C GLU A 219 -7.98 -11.40 1.25
N ARG A 220 -7.52 -12.22 0.33
CA ARG A 220 -6.51 -13.24 0.61
C ARG A 220 -5.16 -12.63 0.96
N VAL A 221 -4.71 -11.59 0.23
CA VAL A 221 -3.48 -10.87 0.57
C VAL A 221 -3.60 -10.24 1.96
N LYS A 222 -4.74 -9.61 2.29
CA LYS A 222 -5.04 -9.08 3.62
C LYS A 222 -4.90 -10.16 4.70
N ASN A 223 -5.53 -11.33 4.49
CA ASN A 223 -5.57 -12.43 5.45
C ASN A 223 -4.19 -13.06 5.72
N VAL A 224 -3.21 -12.81 4.87
CA VAL A 224 -1.81 -13.17 5.12
C VAL A 224 -1.04 -12.02 5.77
N ALA A 225 -1.16 -10.83 5.21
CA ALA A 225 -0.35 -9.68 5.61
C ALA A 225 -0.68 -9.17 7.02
N VAL A 226 -1.97 -9.03 7.35
CA VAL A 226 -2.39 -8.45 8.65
C VAL A 226 -1.99 -9.34 9.82
N PRO A 227 -2.26 -10.66 9.85
CA PRO A 227 -1.77 -11.54 10.92
C PRO A 227 -0.24 -11.55 11.05
N PHE A 228 0.48 -11.50 9.93
CA PHE A 228 1.94 -11.40 9.96
C PHE A 228 2.40 -10.12 10.66
N LEU A 229 1.83 -8.97 10.32
CA LEU A 229 2.16 -7.69 10.96
C LEU A 229 1.85 -7.70 12.46
N VAL A 230 0.74 -8.32 12.87
CA VAL A 230 0.37 -8.49 14.29
C VAL A 230 1.44 -9.30 15.02
N SER A 231 1.92 -10.39 14.42
CA SER A 231 2.94 -11.26 15.02
C SER A 231 4.33 -10.63 15.04
N ALA A 232 4.64 -9.77 14.07
CA ALA A 232 5.92 -9.07 13.96
C ALA A 232 6.00 -7.78 14.78
N ALA A 233 4.84 -7.28 15.27
CA ALA A 233 4.81 -6.09 16.11
C ALA A 233 5.54 -6.35 17.43
N PRO A 234 6.45 -5.45 17.88
CA PRO A 234 7.06 -5.57 19.19
C PRO A 234 5.96 -5.55 20.26
N PRO A 235 6.08 -6.35 21.34
CA PRO A 235 5.10 -6.34 22.40
C PRO A 235 4.89 -4.90 22.87
N SER A 236 3.65 -4.41 22.77
CA SER A 236 3.32 -3.04 23.19
C SER A 236 3.84 -2.86 24.60
N ARG A 237 4.71 -1.88 24.84
CA ARG A 237 5.01 -1.42 26.19
C ARG A 237 3.67 -0.97 26.78
N ARG A 238 3.01 -1.87 27.50
CA ARG A 238 1.90 -1.49 28.39
C ARG A 238 2.48 -0.42 29.29
N LYS A 239 2.02 0.83 29.13
CA LYS A 239 2.24 1.84 30.17
C LYS A 239 1.77 1.17 31.47
N PRO A 240 2.62 1.08 32.52
CA PRO A 240 2.14 0.59 33.80
C PRO A 240 0.95 1.48 34.18
N ALA A 241 -0.16 0.87 34.53
CA ALA A 241 -1.30 1.57 35.07
C ALA A 241 -0.78 2.45 36.20
N ALA A 242 -0.97 3.75 36.10
CA ALA A 242 -0.61 4.69 37.13
C ALA A 242 -1.39 4.31 38.38
N THR A 243 -0.71 3.62 39.31
CA THR A 243 -1.19 3.36 40.65
C THR A 243 -1.45 4.71 41.33
N GLY A 244 -2.61 4.87 41.83
CA GLY A 244 -3.29 6.04 42.30
C GLY A 244 -2.44 7.03 43.11
N ARG A 245 -2.64 8.28 42.80
CA ARG A 245 -2.61 9.38 43.75
C ARG A 245 -3.93 10.13 43.66
N ARG A 246 -4.73 9.99 44.71
CA ARG A 246 -5.89 10.86 44.99
C ARG A 246 -5.42 12.31 45.04
N GLY A 247 -6.09 13.20 44.34
CA GLY A 247 -5.85 14.63 44.44
C GLY A 247 -6.82 15.46 43.61
N LYS A 248 -7.93 15.83 44.23
CA LYS A 248 -8.72 17.06 44.03
C LYS A 248 -9.31 17.37 42.65
N SER A 249 -10.62 17.31 42.66
CA SER A 249 -11.61 17.87 41.74
C SER A 249 -11.25 19.28 41.22
N LEU A 250 -11.32 19.42 39.87
CA LEU A 250 -11.63 20.68 39.21
C LEU A 250 -12.67 20.37 38.14
N GLU A 251 -13.94 20.53 38.51
CA GLU A 251 -15.04 20.65 37.59
C GLU A 251 -14.80 21.86 36.70
N ARG A 252 -14.62 21.64 35.41
CA ARG A 252 -14.84 22.64 34.36
C ARG A 252 -15.83 22.05 33.35
N SER A 253 -17.01 22.63 33.43
CA SER A 253 -18.10 22.62 32.48
C SER A 253 -17.61 22.60 31.04
N LEU A 254 -17.91 21.52 30.29
CA LEU A 254 -17.89 21.46 28.85
C LEU A 254 -19.35 21.50 28.37
N ALA A 255 -19.66 22.51 27.57
CA ALA A 255 -20.93 22.64 26.87
C ALA A 255 -21.13 21.48 25.87
N PRO A 256 -22.37 21.07 25.58
CA PRO A 256 -22.65 19.93 24.74
C PRO A 256 -22.32 20.23 23.28
N GLU A 257 -21.52 19.37 22.65
CA GLU A 257 -21.31 19.36 21.21
C GLU A 257 -22.62 19.06 20.47
N GLN A 258 -22.96 19.94 19.55
CA GLN A 258 -24.13 19.78 18.67
C GLN A 258 -23.93 18.60 17.72
N THR A 259 -24.68 17.55 17.91
CA THR A 259 -24.79 16.42 16.97
C THR A 259 -25.59 16.92 15.75
N VAL A 260 -24.91 17.06 14.60
CA VAL A 260 -25.60 17.32 13.32
C VAL A 260 -26.23 16.03 12.85
N THR A 261 -27.56 15.95 12.90
CA THR A 261 -28.34 14.84 12.36
C THR A 261 -28.60 15.07 10.87
N PHE A 262 -28.65 13.98 10.09
CA PHE A 262 -28.74 13.92 8.63
C PHE A 262 -30.07 14.44 8.04
N ASP A 263 -31.03 14.86 8.88
CA ASP A 263 -32.37 15.32 8.46
C ASP A 263 -32.47 16.82 8.08
N SER A 264 -31.41 17.60 8.19
CA SER A 264 -31.43 19.03 7.89
C SER A 264 -31.08 19.39 6.43
N ILE A 265 -30.91 18.40 5.52
CA ILE A 265 -30.53 18.62 4.11
C ILE A 265 -31.69 18.39 3.12
N ARG A 266 -32.90 18.08 3.59
CA ARG A 266 -34.10 18.05 2.73
C ARG A 266 -34.99 19.23 3.03
N GLY A 267 -34.75 20.35 2.34
CA GLY A 267 -35.71 21.47 2.33
C GLY A 267 -35.08 22.81 1.97
N LYS A 268 -34.77 23.02 0.70
CA LYS A 268 -35.18 24.20 -0.09
C LYS A 268 -34.75 23.99 -1.54
#